data_1818dbb97656d3a894dc97dab05d52ab
#
_entry.id   1818dbb97656d3a894dc97dab05d52ab
#
_cell.length_a   1.000
_cell.length_b   1.000
_cell.length_c   1.000
_cell.angle_alpha   90.00
_cell.angle_beta   90.00
_cell.angle_gamma   90.00
#
_symmetry.space_group_name_H-M   'P 1'
#
loop_
_entity.id
_entity.type
_entity.pdbx_description
1 polymer ?
#
loop_
_entity_poly.entity_id
_entity_poly.type
_entity_poly.pdbx_seq_one_letter_code
_entity_poly.pdbx_strand_id
1 'polypeptide(L)'
;MSWLAAFLMLATAAFAEDPQRILFIGNSYTGVNKLPDVFLEVVKSAGRREPVVKSATPGGQTLSQQLSQPPSQALIEEGGWDVVVLQGQSMEPALAEKDLTTREHFVKSAAELCKRIRAKSPKARIYFYETWARHADFWKEKAMVKEAGAIGANPKEMQNRLRKWYNFVAKDNKATVVPCGDAWELNYASPKPVRLHAKDHSHPEFVGTYLNALVFFGKIYDVKAPAPKWTGKLDEAEAKLMQGFAAQVLK
;
A
#
# COMPACT_ATOMS: atom_id res chain seq x y z
N MET A 1 43.83 17.83 -42.40
CA MET A 1 43.35 16.57 -41.79
C MET A 1 42.80 16.90 -40.41
N SER A 2 41.46 17.11 -40.32
CA SER A 2 40.80 17.50 -39.08
C SER A 2 40.21 16.25 -38.41
N TRP A 3 40.63 15.98 -37.18
CA TRP A 3 40.07 14.91 -36.35
C TRP A 3 38.90 15.48 -35.56
N LEU A 4 37.65 15.10 -35.91
CA LEU A 4 36.48 15.32 -35.09
C LEU A 4 36.47 14.25 -33.97
N ALA A 5 36.71 14.62 -32.76
CA ALA A 5 36.47 13.79 -31.59
C ALA A 5 34.98 13.82 -31.26
N ALA A 6 34.26 12.73 -31.51
CA ALA A 6 32.88 12.54 -31.10
C ALA A 6 32.86 12.25 -29.60
N PHE A 7 32.37 13.20 -28.79
CA PHE A 7 32.08 13.00 -27.36
C PHE A 7 30.77 12.21 -27.24
N LEU A 8 30.87 10.92 -26.93
CA LEU A 8 29.74 10.07 -26.59
C LEU A 8 29.30 10.44 -25.16
N MET A 9 28.26 11.26 -25.01
CA MET A 9 27.62 11.45 -23.71
C MET A 9 26.83 10.17 -23.37
N LEU A 10 27.40 9.33 -22.52
CA LEU A 10 26.66 8.29 -21.83
C LEU A 10 25.69 8.99 -20.85
N ALA A 11 24.41 9.02 -21.21
CA ALA A 11 23.34 9.35 -20.29
C ALA A 11 23.25 8.23 -19.24
N THR A 12 23.89 8.40 -18.10
CA THR A 12 23.65 7.55 -16.93
C THR A 12 22.21 7.81 -16.48
N ALA A 13 21.33 6.84 -16.66
CA ALA A 13 20.03 6.87 -16.02
C ALA A 13 20.28 6.99 -14.52
N ALA A 14 19.99 8.17 -13.96
CA ALA A 14 20.03 8.38 -12.52
C ALA A 14 18.94 7.51 -11.91
N PHE A 15 19.29 6.35 -11.38
CA PHE A 15 18.39 5.61 -10.50
C PHE A 15 18.07 6.53 -9.32
N ALA A 16 16.79 6.69 -9.01
CA ALA A 16 16.39 7.43 -7.82
C ALA A 16 17.11 6.82 -6.61
N GLU A 17 17.74 7.66 -5.80
CA GLU A 17 18.40 7.17 -4.58
C GLU A 17 17.41 6.43 -3.69
N ASP A 18 17.88 5.37 -3.02
CA ASP A 18 17.09 4.64 -2.05
C ASP A 18 16.60 5.60 -0.96
N PRO A 19 15.29 5.56 -0.60
CA PRO A 19 14.75 6.47 0.41
C PRO A 19 15.41 6.23 1.76
N GLN A 20 15.68 7.31 2.48
CA GLN A 20 16.29 7.24 3.81
C GLN A 20 15.26 7.31 4.93
N ARG A 21 14.10 7.93 4.68
CA ARG A 21 13.04 8.13 5.68
C ARG A 21 11.67 7.83 5.08
N ILE A 22 10.98 6.85 5.65
CA ILE A 22 9.67 6.38 5.20
C ILE A 22 8.66 6.47 6.34
N LEU A 23 7.51 7.08 6.06
CA LEU A 23 6.41 7.21 6.99
C LEU A 23 5.20 6.40 6.52
N PHE A 24 4.62 5.58 7.39
CA PHE A 24 3.33 4.93 7.19
C PHE A 24 2.26 5.60 8.06
N ILE A 25 1.20 6.11 7.43
CA ILE A 25 -0.02 6.59 8.11
C ILE A 25 -1.18 5.71 7.67
N GLY A 26 -1.79 5.04 8.62
CA GLY A 26 -2.85 4.08 8.35
C GLY A 26 -3.59 3.66 9.61
N ASN A 27 -4.12 2.47 9.59
CA ASN A 27 -4.86 1.89 10.70
C ASN A 27 -4.41 0.44 10.95
N SER A 28 -5.30 -0.41 11.51
CA SER A 28 -4.97 -1.81 11.80
C SER A 28 -4.49 -2.62 10.59
N TYR A 29 -4.88 -2.27 9.37
CA TYR A 29 -4.39 -2.95 8.15
C TYR A 29 -2.91 -2.71 7.90
N THR A 30 -2.37 -1.61 8.38
CA THR A 30 -0.93 -1.32 8.39
C THR A 30 -0.28 -1.83 9.69
N GLY A 31 -1.00 -1.78 10.82
CA GLY A 31 -0.43 -2.11 12.14
C GLY A 31 -0.36 -3.61 12.44
N VAL A 32 -1.33 -4.40 11.95
CA VAL A 32 -1.37 -5.86 12.17
C VAL A 32 -0.14 -6.51 11.54
N ASN A 33 0.44 -7.48 12.26
CA ASN A 33 1.72 -8.13 11.91
C ASN A 33 2.88 -7.14 11.72
N LYS A 34 2.73 -5.87 12.13
CA LYS A 34 3.76 -4.83 12.01
C LYS A 34 4.28 -4.69 10.57
N LEU A 35 3.37 -4.43 9.61
CA LEU A 35 3.74 -4.31 8.19
C LEU A 35 4.98 -3.42 7.95
N PRO A 36 5.17 -2.26 8.62
CA PRO A 36 6.38 -1.46 8.45
C PRO A 36 7.67 -2.20 8.80
N ASP A 37 7.66 -3.07 9.84
CA ASP A 37 8.82 -3.86 10.24
C ASP A 37 9.07 -5.01 9.22
N VAL A 38 8.00 -5.68 8.77
CA VAL A 38 8.07 -6.72 7.72
C VAL A 38 8.63 -6.14 6.42
N PHE A 39 8.19 -4.95 6.03
CA PHE A 39 8.73 -4.22 4.88
C PHE A 39 10.23 -3.92 5.07
N LEU A 40 10.65 -3.49 6.25
CA LEU A 40 12.05 -3.20 6.54
C LEU A 40 12.93 -4.45 6.41
N GLU A 41 12.46 -5.62 6.89
CA GLU A 41 13.18 -6.88 6.71
C GLU A 41 13.29 -7.30 5.23
N VAL A 42 12.26 -7.05 4.43
CA VAL A 42 12.31 -7.25 2.97
C VAL A 42 13.38 -6.34 2.34
N VAL A 43 13.42 -5.06 2.70
CA VAL A 43 14.42 -4.08 2.21
C VAL A 43 15.84 -4.53 2.55
N LYS A 44 16.10 -4.87 3.82
CA LYS A 44 17.41 -5.35 4.29
C LYS A 44 17.85 -6.60 3.54
N SER A 45 16.97 -7.58 3.45
CA SER A 45 17.24 -8.86 2.82
C SER A 45 17.46 -8.76 1.30
N ALA A 46 16.93 -7.72 0.68
CA ALA A 46 17.20 -7.38 -0.73
C ALA A 46 18.50 -6.59 -0.93
N GLY A 47 19.29 -6.38 0.13
CA GLY A 47 20.58 -5.68 0.07
C GLY A 47 20.46 -4.17 -0.20
N ARG A 48 19.28 -3.58 0.07
CA ARG A 48 19.08 -2.13 -0.05
C ARG A 48 19.50 -1.41 1.23
N ARG A 49 19.76 -0.11 1.11
CA ARG A 49 20.03 0.74 2.28
C ARG A 49 18.83 0.70 3.21
N GLU A 50 19.08 0.48 4.49
CA GLU A 50 18.06 0.48 5.53
C GLU A 50 17.53 1.91 5.78
N PRO A 51 16.23 2.20 5.54
CA PRO A 51 15.64 3.49 5.85
C PRO A 51 15.23 3.58 7.32
N VAL A 52 15.10 4.79 7.83
CA VAL A 52 14.35 5.04 9.06
C VAL A 52 12.87 4.93 8.74
N VAL A 53 12.18 3.96 9.32
CA VAL A 53 10.73 3.75 9.14
C VAL A 53 9.99 4.14 10.41
N LYS A 54 8.99 5.04 10.27
CA LYS A 54 8.06 5.38 11.35
C LYS A 54 6.62 5.14 10.90
N SER A 55 5.73 4.95 11.86
CA SER A 55 4.32 4.71 11.55
C SER A 55 3.37 5.28 12.59
N ALA A 56 2.19 5.72 12.15
CA ALA A 56 1.02 6.02 12.96
C ALA A 56 -0.14 5.17 12.44
N THR A 57 -0.54 4.15 13.23
CA THR A 57 -1.50 3.12 12.79
C THR A 57 -2.60 2.86 13.82
N PRO A 58 -3.30 3.90 14.34
CA PRO A 58 -4.40 3.69 15.27
C PRO A 58 -5.54 2.93 14.59
N GLY A 59 -6.13 1.95 15.29
CA GLY A 59 -7.12 1.04 14.73
C GLY A 59 -8.36 1.75 14.17
N GLY A 60 -8.88 1.27 13.03
CA GLY A 60 -10.16 1.69 12.45
C GLY A 60 -10.22 3.09 11.84
N GLN A 61 -9.15 3.87 11.87
CA GLN A 61 -9.15 5.27 11.44
C GLN A 61 -9.33 5.45 9.94
N THR A 62 -10.17 6.42 9.56
CA THR A 62 -10.31 6.95 8.19
C THR A 62 -9.21 7.98 7.90
N LEU A 63 -9.04 8.37 6.62
CA LEU A 63 -8.13 9.47 6.28
C LEU A 63 -8.55 10.79 6.95
N SER A 64 -9.86 11.04 7.09
CA SER A 64 -10.38 12.22 7.79
C SER A 64 -9.96 12.25 9.25
N GLN A 65 -10.06 11.12 9.93
CA GLN A 65 -9.65 11.01 11.33
C GLN A 65 -8.14 11.15 11.51
N GLN A 66 -7.32 10.70 10.55
CA GLN A 66 -5.86 10.88 10.59
C GLN A 66 -5.44 12.37 10.59
N LEU A 67 -6.26 13.25 10.02
CA LEU A 67 -6.02 14.70 10.04
C LEU A 67 -6.02 15.30 11.45
N SER A 68 -6.67 14.66 12.42
CA SER A 68 -6.79 15.11 13.80
C SER A 68 -6.09 14.17 14.81
N GLN A 69 -5.56 13.03 14.38
CA GLN A 69 -4.86 12.09 15.25
C GLN A 69 -3.50 12.63 15.67
N PRO A 70 -3.23 12.80 16.98
CA PRO A 70 -1.97 13.38 17.45
C PRO A 70 -0.72 12.66 16.96
N PRO A 71 -0.63 11.30 16.93
CA PRO A 71 0.54 10.60 16.39
C PRO A 71 0.78 10.88 14.92
N SER A 72 -0.29 10.93 14.09
CA SER A 72 -0.17 11.21 12.66
C SER A 72 0.27 12.65 12.41
N GLN A 73 -0.32 13.60 13.13
CA GLN A 73 0.05 15.00 13.04
C GLN A 73 1.51 15.23 13.45
N ALA A 74 1.95 14.66 14.57
CA ALA A 74 3.32 14.81 15.05
C ALA A 74 4.34 14.32 14.01
N LEU A 75 4.09 13.16 13.37
CA LEU A 75 4.97 12.61 12.35
C LEU A 75 4.94 13.41 11.04
N ILE A 76 3.79 13.97 10.66
CA ILE A 76 3.72 14.89 9.49
C ILE A 76 4.50 16.17 9.78
N GLU A 77 4.33 16.76 10.98
CA GLU A 77 5.04 17.97 11.39
C GLU A 77 6.55 17.77 11.54
N GLU A 78 7.00 16.57 11.92
CA GLU A 78 8.44 16.23 11.94
C GLU A 78 9.11 16.47 10.58
N GLY A 79 8.41 16.16 9.50
CA GLY A 79 8.86 16.44 8.13
C GLY A 79 10.12 15.70 7.69
N GLY A 80 10.66 16.09 6.53
CA GLY A 80 11.87 15.48 5.95
C GLY A 80 11.70 14.04 5.53
N TRP A 81 10.49 13.62 5.18
CA TRP A 81 10.20 12.28 4.66
C TRP A 81 10.50 12.20 3.17
N ASP A 82 11.14 11.08 2.74
CA ASP A 82 11.34 10.78 1.32
C ASP A 82 10.13 10.06 0.72
N VAL A 83 9.47 9.25 1.55
CA VAL A 83 8.28 8.49 1.18
C VAL A 83 7.26 8.59 2.30
N VAL A 84 5.99 8.83 1.92
CA VAL A 84 4.85 8.74 2.83
C VAL A 84 3.78 7.85 2.23
N VAL A 85 3.35 6.85 3.00
CA VAL A 85 2.28 5.94 2.65
C VAL A 85 1.01 6.32 3.40
N LEU A 86 -0.11 6.47 2.69
CA LEU A 86 -1.42 6.78 3.23
C LEU A 86 -2.38 5.60 3.01
N GLN A 87 -3.05 5.14 4.07
CA GLN A 87 -4.05 4.08 4.01
C GLN A 87 -5.34 4.52 4.69
N GLY A 88 -6.43 4.52 3.93
CA GLY A 88 -7.78 4.79 4.41
C GLY A 88 -8.39 3.61 5.18
N GLN A 89 -9.55 3.83 5.81
CA GLN A 89 -10.30 2.74 6.45
C GLN A 89 -10.70 1.69 5.41
N SER A 90 -10.68 0.43 5.80
CA SER A 90 -10.74 -0.72 4.90
C SER A 90 -11.98 -0.79 3.98
N MET A 91 -13.10 -0.19 4.38
CA MET A 91 -14.33 -0.14 3.59
C MET A 91 -14.59 1.24 3.00
N GLU A 92 -13.95 2.30 3.51
CA GLU A 92 -14.20 3.70 3.15
C GLU A 92 -14.17 3.93 1.63
N PRO A 93 -13.13 3.49 0.87
CA PRO A 93 -13.14 3.69 -0.58
C PRO A 93 -14.24 2.90 -1.30
N ALA A 94 -14.61 1.71 -0.80
CA ALA A 94 -15.70 0.94 -1.40
C ALA A 94 -17.08 1.56 -1.12
N LEU A 95 -17.29 2.14 0.07
CA LEU A 95 -18.49 2.89 0.44
C LEU A 95 -18.63 4.17 -0.39
N ALA A 96 -17.52 4.85 -0.70
CA ALA A 96 -17.49 6.07 -1.51
C ALA A 96 -18.15 5.90 -2.89
N GLU A 97 -18.33 4.68 -3.38
CA GLU A 97 -19.03 4.42 -4.64
C GLU A 97 -20.51 4.85 -4.61
N LYS A 98 -21.19 4.63 -3.50
CA LYS A 98 -22.63 4.91 -3.36
C LYS A 98 -22.96 5.96 -2.34
N ASP A 99 -22.09 6.21 -1.35
CA ASP A 99 -22.29 7.21 -0.31
C ASP A 99 -21.47 8.47 -0.62
N LEU A 100 -22.21 9.55 -0.97
CA LEU A 100 -21.63 10.83 -1.33
C LEU A 100 -20.87 11.47 -0.17
N THR A 101 -21.34 11.32 1.06
CA THR A 101 -20.70 11.87 2.26
C THR A 101 -19.35 11.19 2.51
N THR A 102 -19.33 9.87 2.48
CA THR A 102 -18.07 9.10 2.59
C THR A 102 -17.10 9.45 1.47
N ARG A 103 -17.60 9.57 0.24
CA ARG A 103 -16.79 9.99 -0.91
C ARG A 103 -16.13 11.34 -0.69
N GLU A 104 -16.92 12.32 -0.29
CA GLU A 104 -16.44 13.68 -0.07
C GLU A 104 -15.38 13.72 1.03
N HIS A 105 -15.62 13.04 2.15
CA HIS A 105 -14.66 12.92 3.25
C HIS A 105 -13.37 12.25 2.80
N PHE A 106 -13.45 11.12 2.09
CA PHE A 106 -12.28 10.39 1.60
C PHE A 106 -11.42 11.25 0.65
N VAL A 107 -12.06 11.88 -0.35
CA VAL A 107 -11.36 12.69 -1.35
C VAL A 107 -10.74 13.96 -0.74
N LYS A 108 -11.52 14.71 0.05
CA LYS A 108 -11.03 15.96 0.69
C LYS A 108 -9.90 15.67 1.68
N SER A 109 -10.01 14.58 2.44
CA SER A 109 -9.00 14.22 3.43
C SER A 109 -7.71 13.73 2.78
N ALA A 110 -7.81 12.97 1.69
CA ALA A 110 -6.65 12.59 0.89
C ALA A 110 -5.88 13.83 0.39
N ALA A 111 -6.61 14.82 -0.14
CA ALA A 111 -6.02 16.06 -0.64
C ALA A 111 -5.36 16.88 0.48
N GLU A 112 -6.03 17.04 1.63
CA GLU A 112 -5.49 17.81 2.75
C GLU A 112 -4.27 17.12 3.38
N LEU A 113 -4.27 15.79 3.54
CA LEU A 113 -3.09 15.04 4.00
C LEU A 113 -1.91 15.23 3.04
N CYS A 114 -2.13 15.07 1.74
CA CYS A 114 -1.09 15.29 0.73
C CYS A 114 -0.52 16.70 0.78
N LYS A 115 -1.38 17.71 0.96
CA LYS A 115 -0.98 19.12 1.10
C LYS A 115 -0.10 19.33 2.34
N ARG A 116 -0.52 18.83 3.51
CA ARG A 116 0.26 18.95 4.77
C ARG A 116 1.60 18.24 4.68
N ILE A 117 1.62 17.03 4.12
CA ILE A 117 2.86 16.27 3.91
C ILE A 117 3.83 17.06 3.04
N ARG A 118 3.38 17.60 1.90
CA ARG A 118 4.25 18.37 1.01
C ARG A 118 4.74 19.68 1.61
N ALA A 119 3.96 20.29 2.48
CA ALA A 119 4.39 21.48 3.19
C ALA A 119 5.62 21.23 4.11
N LYS A 120 5.69 20.01 4.70
CA LYS A 120 6.78 19.63 5.62
C LYS A 120 7.84 18.74 4.97
N SER A 121 7.50 18.10 3.87
CA SER A 121 8.36 17.18 3.10
C SER A 121 8.17 17.44 1.60
N PRO A 122 8.69 18.56 1.04
CA PRO A 122 8.39 18.98 -0.34
C PRO A 122 8.82 17.99 -1.42
N LYS A 123 9.80 17.15 -1.12
CA LYS A 123 10.32 16.12 -2.04
C LYS A 123 9.69 14.74 -1.82
N ALA A 124 8.77 14.59 -0.85
CA ALA A 124 8.18 13.30 -0.52
C ALA A 124 7.42 12.70 -1.70
N ARG A 125 7.73 11.46 -2.03
CA ARG A 125 6.89 10.61 -2.87
C ARG A 125 5.74 10.09 -2.01
N ILE A 126 4.50 10.42 -2.38
CA ILE A 126 3.31 9.98 -1.66
C ILE A 126 2.73 8.75 -2.35
N TYR A 127 2.41 7.74 -1.56
CA TYR A 127 1.82 6.50 -2.00
C TYR A 127 0.48 6.27 -1.30
N PHE A 128 -0.54 5.88 -2.06
CA PHE A 128 -1.78 5.36 -1.50
C PHE A 128 -1.73 3.83 -1.48
N TYR A 129 -1.97 3.28 -0.30
CA TYR A 129 -2.01 1.85 -0.07
C TYR A 129 -3.39 1.31 -0.48
N GLU A 130 -3.52 0.78 -1.71
CA GLU A 130 -4.71 0.08 -2.12
C GLU A 130 -4.84 -1.20 -1.30
N THR A 131 -5.87 -1.23 -0.46
CA THR A 131 -6.20 -2.37 0.38
C THR A 131 -6.99 -3.41 -0.42
N TRP A 132 -7.29 -4.55 0.21
CA TRP A 132 -7.98 -5.69 -0.39
C TRP A 132 -9.44 -5.76 0.01
N ALA A 133 -10.24 -6.44 -0.81
CA ALA A 133 -11.62 -6.76 -0.49
C ALA A 133 -11.70 -7.74 0.68
N ARG A 134 -12.83 -7.77 1.39
CA ARG A 134 -13.15 -8.80 2.39
C ARG A 134 -13.06 -10.20 1.77
N HIS A 135 -12.77 -11.21 2.60
CA HIS A 135 -12.84 -12.61 2.17
C HIS A 135 -14.26 -12.99 1.75
N ALA A 136 -14.40 -13.93 0.82
CA ALA A 136 -15.71 -14.35 0.29
C ALA A 136 -16.69 -14.83 1.37
N ASP A 137 -16.19 -15.38 2.47
CA ASP A 137 -17.03 -15.83 3.58
C ASP A 137 -17.72 -14.67 4.31
N PHE A 138 -17.19 -13.46 4.26
CA PHE A 138 -17.84 -12.26 4.80
C PHE A 138 -19.27 -12.08 4.27
N TRP A 139 -19.52 -12.38 3.00
CA TRP A 139 -20.86 -12.29 2.40
C TRP A 139 -21.79 -13.45 2.77
N LYS A 140 -21.29 -14.53 3.40
CA LYS A 140 -22.08 -15.67 3.88
C LYS A 140 -22.55 -15.47 5.31
N GLU A 141 -21.94 -14.58 6.07
CA GLU A 141 -22.30 -14.31 7.47
C GLU A 141 -23.52 -13.42 7.56
N LYS A 142 -24.63 -13.92 8.15
CA LYS A 142 -25.91 -13.20 8.26
C LYS A 142 -25.75 -11.82 8.95
N ALA A 143 -24.88 -11.71 9.94
CA ALA A 143 -24.62 -10.46 10.64
C ALA A 143 -23.98 -9.37 9.76
N MET A 144 -23.27 -9.76 8.69
CA MET A 144 -22.53 -8.88 7.78
C MET A 144 -23.28 -8.50 6.51
N VAL A 145 -24.44 -9.12 6.24
CA VAL A 145 -25.19 -8.95 4.98
C VAL A 145 -25.59 -7.48 4.72
N LYS A 146 -25.92 -6.72 5.76
CA LYS A 146 -26.30 -5.31 5.61
C LYS A 146 -25.11 -4.45 5.14
N GLU A 147 -23.92 -4.67 5.71
CA GLU A 147 -22.69 -3.96 5.34
C GLU A 147 -22.17 -4.43 3.98
N ALA A 148 -22.29 -5.74 3.68
CA ALA A 148 -21.88 -6.34 2.43
C ALA A 148 -22.50 -5.63 1.21
N GLY A 149 -23.81 -5.35 1.23
CA GLY A 149 -24.49 -4.63 0.13
C GLY A 149 -23.95 -3.20 -0.12
N ALA A 150 -23.48 -2.54 0.93
CA ALA A 150 -22.94 -1.19 0.83
C ALA A 150 -21.55 -1.14 0.16
N ILE A 151 -20.69 -2.14 0.43
CA ILE A 151 -19.32 -2.20 -0.09
C ILE A 151 -19.18 -2.94 -1.42
N GLY A 152 -20.23 -3.66 -1.86
CA GLY A 152 -20.26 -4.47 -3.08
C GLY A 152 -20.94 -5.82 -2.84
N ALA A 153 -21.46 -6.46 -3.88
CA ALA A 153 -22.18 -7.73 -3.79
C ALA A 153 -21.25 -8.95 -3.57
N ASN A 154 -19.94 -8.78 -3.76
CA ASN A 154 -18.93 -9.84 -3.65
C ASN A 154 -17.52 -9.24 -3.59
N PRO A 155 -16.47 -10.06 -3.33
CA PRO A 155 -15.09 -9.59 -3.26
C PRO A 155 -14.63 -8.85 -4.51
N LYS A 156 -14.99 -9.33 -5.70
CA LYS A 156 -14.59 -8.71 -6.96
C LYS A 156 -15.17 -7.30 -7.11
N GLU A 157 -16.44 -7.12 -6.79
CA GLU A 157 -17.07 -5.81 -6.86
C GLU A 157 -16.46 -4.86 -5.83
N MET A 158 -16.23 -5.33 -4.59
CA MET A 158 -15.56 -4.54 -3.58
C MET A 158 -14.15 -4.12 -4.03
N GLN A 159 -13.34 -5.06 -4.56
CA GLN A 159 -11.99 -4.75 -5.03
C GLN A 159 -12.00 -3.72 -6.18
N ASN A 160 -12.93 -3.83 -7.12
CA ASN A 160 -13.07 -2.86 -8.21
C ASN A 160 -13.36 -1.44 -7.67
N ARG A 161 -14.18 -1.33 -6.62
CA ARG A 161 -14.48 -0.03 -5.97
C ARG A 161 -13.26 0.52 -5.23
N LEU A 162 -12.54 -0.32 -4.46
CA LEU A 162 -11.29 0.05 -3.79
C LEU A 162 -10.27 0.57 -4.80
N ARG A 163 -9.98 -0.21 -5.84
CA ARG A 163 -9.07 0.16 -6.94
C ARG A 163 -9.46 1.48 -7.59
N LYS A 164 -10.73 1.66 -7.93
CA LYS A 164 -11.24 2.89 -8.54
C LYS A 164 -10.93 4.11 -7.68
N TRP A 165 -11.28 4.08 -6.40
CA TRP A 165 -11.19 5.25 -5.55
C TRP A 165 -9.75 5.54 -5.08
N TYR A 166 -8.93 4.50 -4.85
CA TYR A 166 -7.51 4.72 -4.59
C TYR A 166 -6.78 5.30 -5.81
N ASN A 167 -7.07 4.82 -7.02
CA ASN A 167 -6.52 5.39 -8.24
C ASN A 167 -6.99 6.84 -8.47
N PHE A 168 -8.27 7.12 -8.19
CA PHE A 168 -8.82 8.48 -8.30
C PHE A 168 -8.05 9.45 -7.39
N VAL A 169 -7.97 9.19 -6.09
CA VAL A 169 -7.28 10.09 -5.16
C VAL A 169 -5.77 10.16 -5.42
N ALA A 170 -5.15 9.09 -5.85
CA ALA A 170 -3.73 9.11 -6.21
C ALA A 170 -3.47 10.02 -7.41
N LYS A 171 -4.26 9.88 -8.49
CA LYS A 171 -4.15 10.73 -9.69
C LYS A 171 -4.40 12.19 -9.36
N ASP A 172 -5.47 12.48 -8.63
CA ASP A 172 -5.87 13.86 -8.26
C ASP A 172 -4.79 14.55 -7.42
N ASN A 173 -4.10 13.79 -6.57
CA ASN A 173 -3.06 14.30 -5.69
C ASN A 173 -1.63 14.10 -6.20
N LYS A 174 -1.40 13.76 -7.46
CA LYS A 174 -0.05 13.49 -8.01
C LYS A 174 0.74 12.51 -7.13
N ALA A 175 0.07 11.44 -6.71
CA ALA A 175 0.61 10.35 -5.90
C ALA A 175 0.56 9.03 -6.68
N THR A 176 1.13 7.99 -6.11
CA THR A 176 1.20 6.65 -6.73
C THR A 176 0.37 5.67 -5.90
N VAL A 177 -0.27 4.70 -6.56
CA VAL A 177 -0.92 3.57 -5.87
C VAL A 177 0.06 2.43 -5.66
N VAL A 178 0.03 1.84 -4.46
CA VAL A 178 0.65 0.54 -4.17
C VAL A 178 -0.46 -0.52 -4.28
N PRO A 179 -0.49 -1.35 -5.34
CA PRO A 179 -1.62 -2.19 -5.71
C PRO A 179 -1.64 -3.52 -4.92
N CYS A 180 -1.68 -3.44 -3.59
CA CYS A 180 -1.69 -4.64 -2.76
C CYS A 180 -2.99 -5.44 -2.94
N GLY A 181 -4.13 -4.74 -3.07
CA GLY A 181 -5.42 -5.37 -3.33
C GLY A 181 -5.45 -6.16 -4.63
N ASP A 182 -4.79 -5.67 -5.68
CA ASP A 182 -4.62 -6.39 -6.95
C ASP A 182 -3.84 -7.69 -6.75
N ALA A 183 -2.77 -7.67 -5.96
CA ALA A 183 -1.99 -8.87 -5.67
C ALA A 183 -2.82 -9.91 -4.87
N TRP A 184 -3.66 -9.45 -3.95
CA TRP A 184 -4.60 -10.31 -3.22
C TRP A 184 -5.64 -10.92 -4.15
N GLU A 185 -6.21 -10.13 -5.06
CA GLU A 185 -7.17 -10.62 -6.06
C GLU A 185 -6.56 -11.72 -6.94
N LEU A 186 -5.30 -11.56 -7.38
CA LEU A 186 -4.58 -12.58 -8.14
C LEU A 186 -4.41 -13.88 -7.35
N ASN A 187 -4.05 -13.79 -6.06
CA ASN A 187 -3.98 -14.99 -5.21
C ASN A 187 -5.32 -15.71 -5.14
N TYR A 188 -6.42 -15.00 -4.86
CA TYR A 188 -7.74 -15.64 -4.75
C TYR A 188 -8.33 -16.13 -6.08
N ALA A 189 -7.85 -15.61 -7.21
CA ALA A 189 -8.18 -16.10 -8.54
C ALA A 189 -7.33 -17.31 -8.98
N SER A 190 -6.29 -17.66 -8.23
CA SER A 190 -5.41 -18.79 -8.57
C SER A 190 -6.08 -20.14 -8.30
N PRO A 191 -5.65 -21.23 -8.95
CA PRO A 191 -6.23 -22.58 -8.77
C PRO A 191 -6.10 -23.12 -7.33
N LYS A 192 -5.10 -22.65 -6.57
CA LYS A 192 -4.86 -23.07 -5.17
C LYS A 192 -4.55 -21.81 -4.34
N PRO A 193 -5.58 -21.03 -4.00
CA PRO A 193 -5.37 -19.80 -3.26
C PRO A 193 -4.90 -20.08 -1.82
N VAL A 194 -3.92 -19.31 -1.38
CA VAL A 194 -3.55 -19.25 0.05
C VAL A 194 -4.52 -18.32 0.76
N ARG A 195 -4.93 -18.68 1.98
CA ARG A 195 -5.78 -17.80 2.78
C ARG A 195 -4.94 -16.64 3.35
N LEU A 196 -5.12 -15.45 2.78
CA LEU A 196 -4.42 -14.23 3.20
C LEU A 196 -5.11 -13.51 4.36
N HIS A 197 -6.42 -13.76 4.56
CA HIS A 197 -7.23 -13.16 5.62
C HIS A 197 -7.18 -13.93 6.93
N ALA A 198 -7.16 -13.21 8.02
CA ALA A 198 -7.44 -13.75 9.34
C ALA A 198 -8.90 -14.26 9.44
N LYS A 199 -9.25 -14.84 10.60
CA LYS A 199 -10.59 -15.44 10.83
C LYS A 199 -11.75 -14.44 10.76
N ASP A 200 -11.46 -13.15 10.95
CA ASP A 200 -12.43 -12.05 10.87
C ASP A 200 -12.77 -11.63 9.43
N HIS A 201 -12.26 -12.33 8.42
CA HIS A 201 -12.48 -12.07 7.00
C HIS A 201 -12.01 -10.68 6.52
N SER A 202 -11.20 -10.00 7.30
CA SER A 202 -10.82 -8.61 7.14
C SER A 202 -9.31 -8.39 7.24
N HIS A 203 -8.74 -8.60 8.43
CA HIS A 203 -7.33 -8.34 8.68
C HIS A 203 -6.43 -9.36 8.00
N PRO A 204 -5.14 -9.01 7.76
CA PRO A 204 -4.22 -9.93 7.11
C PRO A 204 -3.67 -10.98 8.09
N GLU A 205 -3.57 -12.23 7.66
CA GLU A 205 -2.60 -13.16 8.20
C GLU A 205 -1.17 -12.71 7.82
N PHE A 206 -0.16 -13.31 8.45
CA PHE A 206 1.23 -12.92 8.17
C PHE A 206 1.60 -13.06 6.68
N VAL A 207 1.12 -14.09 5.99
CA VAL A 207 1.34 -14.30 4.56
C VAL A 207 0.80 -13.16 3.71
N GLY A 208 -0.37 -12.60 4.07
CA GLY A 208 -0.94 -11.42 3.41
C GLY A 208 -0.10 -10.17 3.68
N THR A 209 0.41 -10.00 4.91
CA THR A 209 1.31 -8.90 5.24
C THR A 209 2.63 -8.99 4.49
N TYR A 210 3.19 -10.18 4.34
CA TYR A 210 4.41 -10.41 3.55
C TYR A 210 4.20 -10.05 2.07
N LEU A 211 3.06 -10.47 1.48
CA LEU A 211 2.71 -10.08 0.10
C LEU A 211 2.65 -8.56 -0.04
N ASN A 212 2.01 -7.87 0.90
CA ASN A 212 1.95 -6.41 0.89
C ASN A 212 3.35 -5.77 0.96
N ALA A 213 4.21 -6.28 1.85
CA ALA A 213 5.59 -5.78 1.98
C ALA A 213 6.40 -5.93 0.69
N LEU A 214 6.22 -7.04 -0.05
CA LEU A 214 6.83 -7.24 -1.37
C LEU A 214 6.33 -6.20 -2.39
N VAL A 215 5.01 -5.94 -2.43
CA VAL A 215 4.44 -4.94 -3.35
C VAL A 215 4.92 -3.54 -3.00
N PHE A 216 5.00 -3.18 -1.70
CA PHE A 216 5.60 -1.92 -1.25
C PHE A 216 7.06 -1.81 -1.67
N PHE A 217 7.85 -2.85 -1.42
CA PHE A 217 9.25 -2.85 -1.82
C PHE A 217 9.41 -2.64 -3.33
N GLY A 218 8.63 -3.36 -4.13
CA GLY A 218 8.66 -3.20 -5.59
C GLY A 218 8.30 -1.79 -6.06
N LYS A 219 7.26 -1.17 -5.49
CA LYS A 219 6.81 0.17 -5.89
C LYS A 219 7.74 1.29 -5.39
N ILE A 220 8.26 1.17 -4.17
CA ILE A 220 9.09 2.22 -3.57
C ILE A 220 10.51 2.21 -4.15
N TYR A 221 11.07 1.02 -4.42
CA TYR A 221 12.45 0.83 -4.92
C TYR A 221 12.53 0.53 -6.42
N ASP A 222 11.40 0.59 -7.14
CA ASP A 222 11.28 0.24 -8.57
C ASP A 222 11.83 -1.16 -8.93
N VAL A 223 11.47 -2.16 -8.13
CA VAL A 223 11.84 -3.55 -8.33
C VAL A 223 10.65 -4.33 -8.88
N LYS A 224 10.71 -4.76 -10.15
CA LYS A 224 9.59 -5.42 -10.84
C LYS A 224 9.33 -6.85 -10.37
N ALA A 225 10.34 -7.55 -9.87
CA ALA A 225 10.25 -8.93 -9.38
C ALA A 225 10.97 -9.04 -8.03
N PRO A 226 10.32 -8.62 -6.92
CA PRO A 226 10.92 -8.69 -5.60
C PRO A 226 11.11 -10.14 -5.15
N ALA A 227 12.34 -10.53 -4.87
CA ALA A 227 12.70 -11.87 -4.40
C ALA A 227 13.71 -11.78 -3.24
N PRO A 228 13.31 -11.20 -2.09
CA PRO A 228 14.19 -11.13 -0.93
C PRO A 228 14.48 -12.54 -0.38
N LYS A 229 15.64 -12.72 0.25
CA LYS A 229 15.98 -13.97 0.91
C LYS A 229 15.19 -14.21 2.18
N TRP A 230 14.83 -13.15 2.87
CA TRP A 230 14.02 -13.23 4.08
C TRP A 230 12.56 -13.55 3.74
N THR A 231 12.02 -14.57 4.39
CA THR A 231 10.64 -15.04 4.18
C THR A 231 9.78 -14.94 5.44
N GLY A 232 10.39 -14.47 6.55
CA GLY A 232 9.72 -14.38 7.85
C GLY A 232 9.33 -15.76 8.37
N LYS A 233 8.02 -15.99 8.51
CA LYS A 233 7.45 -17.26 9.02
C LYS A 233 7.03 -18.23 7.91
N LEU A 234 7.13 -17.81 6.64
CA LEU A 234 6.66 -18.58 5.50
C LEU A 234 7.68 -19.66 5.11
N ASP A 235 7.18 -20.78 4.65
CA ASP A 235 8.02 -21.73 3.96
C ASP A 235 8.43 -21.19 2.57
N GLU A 236 9.39 -21.85 1.94
CA GLU A 236 9.96 -21.39 0.67
C GLU A 236 8.92 -21.39 -0.47
N ALA A 237 7.99 -22.34 -0.49
CA ALA A 237 6.98 -22.45 -1.53
C ALA A 237 5.94 -21.33 -1.39
N GLU A 238 5.46 -21.06 -0.17
CA GLU A 238 4.56 -19.92 0.11
C GLU A 238 5.23 -18.58 -0.23
N ALA A 239 6.48 -18.38 0.18
CA ALA A 239 7.22 -17.16 -0.10
C ALA A 239 7.40 -16.94 -1.61
N LYS A 240 7.79 -17.96 -2.38
CA LYS A 240 7.91 -17.88 -3.85
C LYS A 240 6.56 -17.57 -4.52
N LEU A 241 5.47 -18.15 -4.02
CA LEU A 241 4.14 -17.88 -4.55
C LEU A 241 3.78 -16.41 -4.36
N MET A 242 4.01 -15.84 -3.17
CA MET A 242 3.76 -14.41 -2.88
C MET A 242 4.66 -13.50 -3.72
N GLN A 243 5.94 -13.85 -3.90
CA GLN A 243 6.86 -13.13 -4.79
C GLN A 243 6.35 -13.12 -6.24
N GLY A 244 5.78 -14.23 -6.69
CA GLY A 244 5.17 -14.35 -8.01
C GLY A 244 3.95 -13.43 -8.20
N PHE A 245 3.06 -13.33 -7.22
CA PHE A 245 1.91 -12.40 -7.27
C PHE A 245 2.35 -10.94 -7.21
N ALA A 246 3.32 -10.61 -6.35
CA ALA A 246 3.88 -9.27 -6.30
C ALA A 246 4.48 -8.86 -7.65
N ALA A 247 5.28 -9.73 -8.29
CA ALA A 247 5.87 -9.47 -9.59
C ALA A 247 4.82 -9.22 -10.70
N GLN A 248 3.65 -9.85 -10.62
CA GLN A 248 2.59 -9.67 -11.63
C GLN A 248 1.96 -8.28 -11.57
N VAL A 249 1.81 -7.67 -10.39
CA VAL A 249 1.21 -6.33 -10.23
C VAL A 249 2.22 -5.19 -10.34
N LEU A 250 3.51 -5.50 -10.41
CA LEU A 250 4.61 -4.53 -10.49
C LEU A 250 5.13 -4.29 -11.93
N LYS A 251 4.54 -4.92 -12.90
CA LYS A 251 4.90 -4.82 -14.34
C LYS A 251 4.74 -3.41 -14.88
#